data_0d89cfd6ef988f64f2a3d8237c8f3ead
#
_entry.id   0d89cfd6ef988f64f2a3d8237c8f3ead
#
_cell.length_a   1.000
_cell.length_b   1.000
_cell.length_c   1.000
_cell.angle_alpha   90.00
_cell.angle_beta   90.00
_cell.angle_gamma   90.00
#
_symmetry.space_group_name_H-M   'P 1'
#
loop_
_entity.id
_entity.type
_entity.pdbx_description
1 polymer ?
#
loop_
_entity_poly.entity_id
_entity_poly.type
_entity_poly.pdbx_seq_one_letter_code
_entity_poly.pdbx_strand_id
1 'polypeptide(L)'
;ASLEEAKSVIGGVEDTRDFVIEQLLHVGVNVHTDDIPLCYSFQLLELPANLRHYFADKATSKGLIRISFASPTPKHYMYIGRNHTFVEDLSRAVVNDSVNGGELGACRALVMETTEVKKRTTILLMRVRSVIRDKKIENRELVGEEMIFVGYRGKIENHDFLTQEEAKQLFLHSMASGDMDLP
;
A
#
# COMPACT_ATOMS: atom_id res chain seq x y z
N ALA A 1 -9.03 -12.59 -19.91
CA ALA A 1 -7.93 -11.97 -19.14
C ALA A 1 -6.71 -12.89 -19.21
N SER A 2 -5.59 -12.34 -19.66
CA SER A 2 -4.33 -13.10 -19.71
C SER A 2 -3.74 -13.24 -18.30
N LEU A 3 -2.85 -14.22 -18.10
CA LEU A 3 -2.16 -14.41 -16.82
C LEU A 3 -1.33 -13.17 -16.43
N GLU A 4 -0.89 -12.40 -17.42
CA GLU A 4 -0.15 -11.15 -17.24
C GLU A 4 -1.04 -10.00 -16.75
N GLU A 5 -2.26 -9.88 -17.27
CA GLU A 5 -3.26 -8.93 -16.76
C GLU A 5 -3.65 -9.23 -15.31
N ALA A 6 -3.83 -10.52 -14.97
CA ALA A 6 -4.08 -10.92 -13.59
C ALA A 6 -2.88 -10.59 -12.68
N LYS A 7 -1.64 -10.78 -13.12
CA LYS A 7 -0.44 -10.41 -12.34
C LYS A 7 -0.30 -8.90 -12.14
N SER A 8 -0.65 -8.07 -13.12
CA SER A 8 -0.58 -6.62 -13.00
C SER A 8 -1.60 -6.05 -11.99
N VAL A 9 -2.75 -6.71 -11.85
CA VAL A 9 -3.80 -6.33 -10.89
C VAL A 9 -3.46 -6.78 -9.47
N ILE A 10 -2.70 -7.89 -9.34
CA ILE A 10 -2.39 -8.50 -8.05
C ILE A 10 -1.24 -7.79 -7.30
N GLY A 11 -0.45 -6.97 -8.00
CA GLY A 11 0.78 -6.38 -7.47
C GLY A 11 1.95 -7.38 -7.44
N GLY A 12 3.14 -6.88 -7.72
CA GLY A 12 4.38 -7.66 -7.76
C GLY A 12 5.10 -7.77 -6.42
N VAL A 13 6.26 -8.41 -6.44
CA VAL A 13 7.20 -8.45 -5.32
C VAL A 13 7.65 -7.03 -4.95
N GLU A 14 7.83 -6.17 -5.95
CA GLU A 14 8.25 -4.79 -5.77
C GLU A 14 7.21 -3.96 -5.03
N ASP A 15 5.92 -4.12 -5.36
CA ASP A 15 4.83 -3.41 -4.66
C ASP A 15 4.77 -3.81 -3.17
N THR A 16 4.97 -5.09 -2.87
CA THR A 16 5.00 -5.58 -1.48
C THR A 16 6.22 -5.03 -0.73
N ARG A 17 7.39 -5.03 -1.38
CA ARG A 17 8.61 -4.45 -0.84
C ARG A 17 8.42 -2.97 -0.52
N ASP A 18 7.98 -2.20 -1.50
CA ASP A 18 7.84 -0.75 -1.38
C ASP A 18 6.85 -0.41 -0.28
N PHE A 19 5.69 -1.07 -0.25
CA PHE A 19 4.72 -0.91 0.83
C PHE A 19 5.32 -1.18 2.21
N VAL A 20 6.01 -2.31 2.39
CA VAL A 20 6.58 -2.68 3.70
C VAL A 20 7.67 -1.72 4.12
N ILE A 21 8.60 -1.40 3.20
CA ILE A 21 9.73 -0.54 3.51
C ILE A 21 9.27 0.89 3.82
N GLU A 22 8.35 1.45 3.02
CA GLU A 22 7.78 2.77 3.26
C GLU A 22 7.07 2.86 4.61
N GLN A 23 6.29 1.84 4.97
CA GLN A 23 5.62 1.84 6.26
C GLN A 23 6.61 1.72 7.43
N LEU A 24 7.65 0.91 7.32
CA LEU A 24 8.69 0.81 8.35
C LEU A 24 9.44 2.15 8.53
N LEU A 25 9.81 2.80 7.43
CA LEU A 25 10.44 4.12 7.47
C LEU A 25 9.51 5.17 8.09
N HIS A 26 8.23 5.12 7.74
CA HIS A 26 7.23 6.07 8.25
C HIS A 26 7.06 5.99 9.77
N VAL A 27 7.12 4.80 10.35
CA VAL A 27 7.07 4.60 11.81
C VAL A 27 8.44 4.79 12.50
N GLY A 28 9.45 5.28 11.78
CA GLY A 28 10.75 5.65 12.34
C GLY A 28 11.76 4.52 12.46
N VAL A 29 11.54 3.39 11.78
CA VAL A 29 12.51 2.29 11.71
C VAL A 29 13.61 2.62 10.71
N ASN A 30 14.87 2.49 11.12
CA ASN A 30 16.01 2.65 10.21
C ASN A 30 16.22 1.37 9.41
N VAL A 31 15.73 1.36 8.18
CA VAL A 31 15.86 0.21 7.28
C VAL A 31 17.13 0.35 6.45
N HIS A 32 17.99 -0.65 6.51
CA HIS A 32 19.22 -0.73 5.74
C HIS A 32 19.03 -1.70 4.57
N THR A 33 19.45 -1.27 3.38
CA THR A 33 19.54 -2.16 2.20
C THR A 33 20.82 -2.98 2.32
N ASP A 34 20.70 -4.28 2.23
CA ASP A 34 21.85 -5.19 2.27
C ASP A 34 22.44 -5.37 0.85
N ASP A 35 23.64 -5.96 0.75
CA ASP A 35 24.34 -6.19 -0.54
C ASP A 35 23.61 -7.19 -1.45
N ILE A 36 22.66 -7.95 -0.92
CA ILE A 36 21.87 -8.92 -1.66
C ILE A 36 20.58 -8.22 -2.15
N PRO A 37 20.26 -8.30 -3.46
CA PRO A 37 19.05 -7.68 -3.99
C PRO A 37 17.78 -8.12 -3.25
N LEU A 38 16.87 -7.16 -3.02
CA LEU A 38 15.60 -7.36 -2.31
C LEU A 38 15.76 -7.83 -0.84
N CYS A 39 16.94 -7.59 -0.23
CA CYS A 39 17.24 -7.91 1.15
C CYS A 39 17.48 -6.65 1.96
N TYR A 40 16.93 -6.64 3.17
CA TYR A 40 16.95 -5.48 4.08
C TYR A 40 17.16 -5.94 5.51
N SER A 41 17.68 -5.03 6.32
CA SER A 41 17.87 -5.27 7.74
C SER A 41 17.51 -4.06 8.58
N PHE A 42 17.07 -4.30 9.82
CA PHE A 42 16.71 -3.28 10.80
C PHE A 42 16.78 -3.83 12.23
N GLN A 43 16.74 -2.95 13.23
CA GLN A 43 16.77 -3.35 14.63
C GLN A 43 15.37 -3.67 15.15
N LEU A 44 15.20 -4.80 15.84
CA LEU A 44 13.93 -5.23 16.43
C LEU A 44 13.34 -4.17 17.37
N LEU A 45 14.20 -3.50 18.16
CA LEU A 45 13.76 -2.52 19.15
C LEU A 45 13.24 -1.21 18.53
N GLU A 46 13.58 -0.92 17.28
CA GLU A 46 13.04 0.23 16.54
C GLU A 46 11.59 0.00 16.10
N LEU A 47 11.16 -1.26 15.97
CA LEU A 47 9.77 -1.56 15.65
C LEU A 47 8.83 -1.12 16.78
N PRO A 48 7.64 -0.60 16.45
CA PRO A 48 6.54 -0.45 17.38
C PRO A 48 6.29 -1.74 18.16
N ALA A 49 5.96 -1.64 19.44
CA ALA A 49 5.86 -2.80 20.32
C ALA A 49 4.88 -3.88 19.84
N ASN A 50 3.78 -3.44 19.22
CA ASN A 50 2.75 -4.30 18.65
C ASN A 50 3.21 -5.08 17.40
N LEU A 51 4.32 -4.68 16.75
CA LEU A 51 4.86 -5.36 15.58
C LEU A 51 6.05 -6.28 15.89
N ARG A 52 6.66 -6.18 17.07
CA ARG A 52 7.86 -6.95 17.43
C ARG A 52 7.65 -8.45 17.45
N HIS A 53 6.45 -8.90 17.78
CA HIS A 53 6.13 -10.33 17.89
C HIS A 53 6.29 -11.10 16.57
N TYR A 54 6.18 -10.45 15.42
CA TYR A 54 6.41 -11.10 14.10
C TYR A 54 7.87 -11.51 13.87
N PHE A 55 8.79 -10.87 14.58
CA PHE A 55 10.22 -10.98 14.32
C PHE A 55 11.04 -11.45 15.52
N ALA A 56 10.43 -11.57 16.69
CA ALA A 56 11.14 -11.80 17.93
C ALA A 56 11.98 -13.09 17.94
N ASP A 57 11.47 -14.17 17.33
CA ASP A 57 12.14 -15.46 17.20
C ASP A 57 13.18 -15.51 16.06
N LYS A 58 13.23 -14.49 15.21
CA LYS A 58 14.15 -14.36 14.06
C LYS A 58 15.27 -13.35 14.31
N ALA A 59 15.20 -12.60 15.40
CA ALA A 59 16.23 -11.64 15.74
C ALA A 59 17.55 -12.33 16.07
N THR A 60 18.65 -11.76 15.58
CA THR A 60 19.98 -12.19 16.00
C THR A 60 20.20 -11.87 17.48
N SER A 61 21.27 -12.38 18.08
CA SER A 61 21.66 -12.05 19.47
C SER A 61 21.88 -10.55 19.71
N LYS A 62 22.09 -9.78 18.63
CA LYS A 62 22.22 -8.31 18.66
C LYS A 62 20.91 -7.58 18.32
N GLY A 63 19.80 -8.30 18.22
CA GLY A 63 18.50 -7.72 17.89
C GLY A 63 18.31 -7.35 16.40
N LEU A 64 19.24 -7.75 15.52
CA LEU A 64 19.13 -7.45 14.09
C LEU A 64 18.14 -8.42 13.42
N ILE A 65 17.20 -7.86 12.70
CA ILE A 65 16.25 -8.57 11.82
C ILE A 65 16.76 -8.47 10.39
N ARG A 66 16.65 -9.57 9.66
CA ARG A 66 16.96 -9.64 8.23
C ARG A 66 15.76 -10.16 7.47
N ILE A 67 15.27 -9.40 6.53
CA ILE A 67 14.13 -9.75 5.69
C ILE A 67 14.51 -9.79 4.21
N SER A 68 13.81 -10.61 3.45
CA SER A 68 14.00 -10.72 2.01
C SER A 68 12.65 -10.83 1.30
N PHE A 69 12.51 -10.11 0.21
CA PHE A 69 11.39 -10.25 -0.73
C PHE A 69 11.71 -11.17 -1.91
N ALA A 70 12.95 -11.69 -1.97
CA ALA A 70 13.39 -12.59 -3.03
C ALA A 70 12.97 -14.04 -2.78
N SER A 71 12.62 -14.73 -3.86
CA SER A 71 12.41 -16.17 -3.87
C SER A 71 13.29 -16.79 -4.99
N PRO A 72 14.19 -17.72 -4.67
CA PRO A 72 14.45 -18.33 -3.37
C PRO A 72 15.05 -17.35 -2.35
N THR A 73 14.68 -17.52 -1.09
CA THR A 73 15.15 -16.67 0.02
C THR A 73 16.59 -16.98 0.38
N PRO A 74 17.48 -15.98 0.48
CA PRO A 74 18.86 -16.19 0.92
C PRO A 74 18.93 -16.71 2.37
N LYS A 75 20.02 -17.42 2.69
CA LYS A 75 20.23 -17.94 4.06
C LYS A 75 20.25 -16.80 5.07
N HIS A 76 19.69 -17.07 6.25
CA HIS A 76 19.60 -16.13 7.38
C HIS A 76 18.66 -14.93 7.16
N TYR A 77 17.88 -14.92 6.10
CA TYR A 77 16.81 -13.93 5.89
C TYR A 77 15.44 -14.59 6.10
N MET A 78 14.49 -13.82 6.58
CA MET A 78 13.08 -14.19 6.63
C MET A 78 12.39 -13.72 5.36
N TYR A 79 11.68 -14.63 4.70
CA TYR A 79 10.89 -14.26 3.52
C TYR A 79 9.66 -13.46 3.93
N ILE A 80 9.49 -12.31 3.29
CA ILE A 80 8.31 -11.46 3.42
C ILE A 80 7.61 -11.39 2.07
N GLY A 81 6.64 -12.26 1.89
CA GLY A 81 5.77 -12.23 0.72
C GLY A 81 4.44 -11.53 1.02
N ARG A 82 3.67 -11.26 -0.03
CA ARG A 82 2.36 -10.62 0.07
C ARG A 82 1.41 -11.28 1.09
N ASN A 83 1.44 -12.61 1.16
CA ASN A 83 0.58 -13.40 2.05
C ASN A 83 1.22 -13.64 3.44
N HIS A 84 2.29 -12.91 3.76
CA HIS A 84 2.88 -12.99 5.09
C HIS A 84 1.98 -12.29 6.11
N THR A 85 1.74 -12.90 7.26
CA THR A 85 0.83 -12.36 8.30
C THR A 85 1.19 -10.93 8.71
N PHE A 86 2.48 -10.62 8.80
CA PHE A 86 2.96 -9.26 9.04
C PHE A 86 2.45 -8.26 7.99
N VAL A 87 2.51 -8.62 6.68
CA VAL A 87 2.05 -7.75 5.60
C VAL A 87 0.54 -7.55 5.64
N GLU A 88 -0.21 -8.61 5.92
CA GLU A 88 -1.66 -8.55 6.07
C GLU A 88 -2.09 -7.65 7.23
N ASP A 89 -1.46 -7.81 8.39
CA ASP A 89 -1.81 -7.03 9.58
C ASP A 89 -1.32 -5.58 9.49
N LEU A 90 -0.17 -5.35 8.86
CA LEU A 90 0.30 -3.99 8.54
C LEU A 90 -0.69 -3.30 7.60
N SER A 91 -1.17 -3.98 6.56
CA SER A 91 -2.17 -3.44 5.64
C SER A 91 -3.49 -3.10 6.34
N ARG A 92 -3.95 -3.96 7.25
CA ARG A 92 -5.14 -3.69 8.07
C ARG A 92 -4.92 -2.50 8.99
N ALA A 93 -3.74 -2.39 9.60
CA ALA A 93 -3.40 -1.29 10.47
C ALA A 93 -3.41 0.04 9.71
N VAL A 94 -2.80 0.12 8.52
CA VAL A 94 -2.82 1.31 7.66
C VAL A 94 -4.25 1.71 7.28
N VAL A 95 -5.08 0.76 6.87
CA VAL A 95 -6.49 1.03 6.53
C VAL A 95 -7.27 1.54 7.74
N ASN A 96 -7.08 0.91 8.91
CA ASN A 96 -7.73 1.33 10.14
C ASN A 96 -7.28 2.73 10.58
N ASP A 97 -5.99 3.01 10.48
CA ASP A 97 -5.37 4.29 10.78
C ASP A 97 -5.95 5.41 9.89
N SER A 98 -6.10 5.13 8.59
CA SER A 98 -6.68 6.09 7.65
C SER A 98 -8.12 6.49 7.97
N VAL A 99 -8.85 5.62 8.68
CA VAL A 99 -10.26 5.88 9.08
C VAL A 99 -10.35 6.61 10.41
N ASN A 100 -9.51 6.22 11.38
CA ASN A 100 -9.65 6.64 12.78
C ASN A 100 -8.62 7.71 13.17
N GLY A 101 -7.62 7.96 12.34
CA GLY A 101 -6.45 8.75 12.68
C GLY A 101 -5.58 8.04 13.71
N GLY A 102 -4.34 7.75 13.40
CA GLY A 102 -3.45 7.01 14.29
C GLY A 102 -1.97 7.32 14.01
N GLU A 103 -1.11 6.46 14.52
CA GLU A 103 0.34 6.67 14.50
C GLU A 103 0.99 6.41 13.13
N LEU A 104 0.30 5.68 12.23
CA LEU A 104 0.80 5.39 10.88
C LEU A 104 0.59 6.56 9.91
N GLY A 105 -0.10 7.63 10.34
CA GLY A 105 -0.27 8.85 9.56
C GLY A 105 -1.03 8.70 8.24
N ALA A 106 -1.74 7.58 8.05
CA ALA A 106 -2.53 7.34 6.85
C ALA A 106 -3.76 8.25 6.81
N CYS A 107 -4.03 8.85 5.66
CA CYS A 107 -5.14 9.79 5.46
C CYS A 107 -6.20 9.24 4.52
N ARG A 108 -7.48 9.48 4.83
CA ARG A 108 -8.61 9.19 3.92
C ARG A 108 -8.75 10.21 2.81
N ALA A 109 -8.29 11.43 3.05
CA ALA A 109 -8.37 12.51 2.10
C ALA A 109 -7.09 13.34 2.17
N LEU A 110 -6.61 13.73 1.02
CA LEU A 110 -5.48 14.62 0.84
C LEU A 110 -5.88 15.75 -0.09
N VAL A 111 -5.48 16.95 0.25
CA VAL A 111 -5.56 18.12 -0.64
C VAL A 111 -4.14 18.59 -0.88
N MET A 112 -3.77 18.75 -2.15
CA MET A 112 -2.47 19.27 -2.52
C MET A 112 -2.59 20.28 -3.65
N GLU A 113 -1.68 21.22 -3.69
CA GLU A 113 -1.47 22.07 -4.85
C GLU A 113 -0.42 21.42 -5.76
N THR A 114 -0.72 21.39 -7.07
CA THR A 114 0.15 20.74 -8.07
C THR A 114 0.08 21.48 -9.39
N THR A 115 1.17 21.46 -10.14
CA THR A 115 1.24 22.02 -11.50
C THR A 115 0.65 21.07 -12.57
N GLU A 116 0.36 19.83 -12.22
CA GLU A 116 -0.16 18.80 -13.14
C GLU A 116 -1.59 19.08 -13.61
N VAL A 117 -2.34 19.90 -12.87
CA VAL A 117 -3.71 20.26 -13.23
C VAL A 117 -3.92 21.76 -13.20
N LYS A 118 -4.67 22.27 -14.18
CA LYS A 118 -4.98 23.71 -14.31
C LYS A 118 -6.26 24.12 -13.57
N LYS A 119 -7.08 23.17 -13.20
CA LYS A 119 -8.35 23.39 -12.51
C LYS A 119 -8.42 22.43 -11.32
N ARG A 120 -9.18 22.82 -10.29
CA ARG A 120 -9.50 21.92 -9.19
C ARG A 120 -9.94 20.57 -9.76
N THR A 121 -9.24 19.53 -9.38
CA THR A 121 -9.49 18.15 -9.77
C THR A 121 -9.73 17.34 -8.52
N THR A 122 -10.80 16.56 -8.52
CA THR A 122 -11.13 15.64 -7.42
C THR A 122 -10.97 14.23 -7.94
N ILE A 123 -10.23 13.40 -7.20
CA ILE A 123 -10.02 11.98 -7.52
C ILE A 123 -10.49 11.16 -6.33
N LEU A 124 -11.25 10.12 -6.60
CA LEU A 124 -11.76 9.17 -5.63
C LEU A 124 -11.18 7.80 -5.98
N LEU A 125 -10.55 7.15 -5.01
CA LEU A 125 -10.22 5.74 -5.07
C LEU A 125 -11.30 4.96 -4.33
N MET A 126 -12.04 4.13 -5.05
CA MET A 126 -13.15 3.35 -4.52
C MET A 126 -12.86 1.86 -4.60
N ARG A 127 -13.11 1.15 -3.52
CA ARG A 127 -13.15 -0.31 -3.51
C ARG A 127 -14.61 -0.77 -3.72
N VAL A 128 -14.85 -1.42 -4.84
CA VAL A 128 -16.15 -2.01 -5.16
C VAL A 128 -16.11 -3.50 -4.85
N ARG A 129 -17.03 -3.96 -4.02
CA ARG A 129 -17.17 -5.37 -3.68
C ARG A 129 -18.46 -5.91 -4.27
N SER A 130 -18.36 -6.90 -5.14
CA SER A 130 -19.46 -7.60 -5.76
C SER A 130 -19.60 -8.99 -5.15
N VAL A 131 -20.82 -9.35 -4.75
CA VAL A 131 -21.12 -10.70 -4.26
C VAL A 131 -22.08 -11.35 -5.24
N ILE A 132 -21.63 -12.42 -5.90
CA ILE A 132 -22.42 -13.20 -6.83
C ILE A 132 -22.85 -14.47 -6.12
N ARG A 133 -24.16 -14.68 -6.01
CA ARG A 133 -24.74 -15.91 -5.48
C ARG A 133 -25.13 -16.83 -6.62
N ASP A 134 -24.55 -18.02 -6.67
CA ASP A 134 -24.95 -19.05 -7.62
C ASP A 134 -26.21 -19.74 -7.11
N LYS A 135 -27.34 -19.52 -7.81
CA LYS A 135 -28.64 -20.14 -7.48
C LYS A 135 -28.69 -21.66 -7.74
N LYS A 136 -27.68 -22.18 -8.47
CA LYS A 136 -27.65 -23.62 -8.83
C LYS A 136 -26.86 -24.45 -7.83
N ILE A 137 -26.04 -23.84 -7.02
CA ILE A 137 -25.20 -24.50 -6.02
C ILE A 137 -25.50 -23.84 -4.67
N GLU A 138 -26.21 -24.57 -3.81
CA GLU A 138 -26.58 -24.09 -2.48
C GLU A 138 -25.32 -23.55 -1.72
N ASN A 139 -25.42 -22.28 -1.27
CA ASN A 139 -24.42 -21.58 -0.48
C ASN A 139 -23.07 -21.27 -1.13
N ARG A 140 -22.95 -21.27 -2.45
CA ARG A 140 -21.74 -20.78 -3.10
C ARG A 140 -21.84 -19.29 -3.38
N GLU A 141 -21.08 -18.50 -2.61
CA GLU A 141 -20.88 -17.08 -2.87
C GLU A 141 -19.51 -16.87 -3.51
N LEU A 142 -19.47 -16.14 -4.62
CA LEU A 142 -18.27 -15.64 -5.24
C LEU A 142 -18.15 -14.16 -4.91
N VAL A 143 -17.05 -13.77 -4.28
CA VAL A 143 -16.76 -12.38 -3.96
C VAL A 143 -15.70 -11.86 -4.92
N GLY A 144 -16.04 -10.82 -5.67
CA GLY A 144 -15.10 -10.07 -6.48
C GLY A 144 -14.86 -8.70 -5.85
N GLU A 145 -13.61 -8.26 -5.80
CA GLU A 145 -13.25 -6.91 -5.37
C GLU A 145 -12.47 -6.22 -6.48
N GLU A 146 -12.78 -4.96 -6.71
CA GLU A 146 -12.14 -4.12 -7.71
C GLU A 146 -11.86 -2.74 -7.15
N MET A 147 -10.69 -2.17 -7.48
CA MET A 147 -10.32 -0.80 -7.17
C MET A 147 -10.60 0.07 -8.39
N ILE A 148 -11.43 1.08 -8.21
CA ILE A 148 -11.85 1.98 -9.30
C ILE A 148 -11.41 3.40 -8.98
N PHE A 149 -10.75 4.04 -9.94
CA PHE A 149 -10.44 5.46 -9.89
C PHE A 149 -11.54 6.25 -10.61
N VAL A 150 -12.12 7.19 -9.92
CA VAL A 150 -13.09 8.13 -10.47
C VAL A 150 -12.58 9.54 -10.26
N GLY A 151 -12.54 10.35 -11.31
CA GLY A 151 -12.07 11.72 -11.22
C GLY A 151 -12.95 12.69 -12.02
N TYR A 152 -12.98 13.96 -11.57
CA TYR A 152 -13.61 15.05 -12.30
C TYR A 152 -12.86 16.37 -12.09
N ARG A 153 -12.91 17.23 -13.11
CA ARG A 153 -12.38 18.59 -13.10
C ARG A 153 -13.51 19.60 -12.90
N GLY A 154 -13.28 20.59 -12.08
CA GLY A 154 -14.23 21.69 -11.84
C GLY A 154 -15.03 21.52 -10.55
N LYS A 155 -16.15 22.24 -10.48
CA LYS A 155 -17.10 22.16 -9.37
C LYS A 155 -18.13 21.07 -9.63
N ILE A 156 -18.73 20.52 -8.56
CA ILE A 156 -19.76 19.47 -8.66
C ILE A 156 -20.90 19.82 -9.63
N GLU A 157 -21.29 21.10 -9.69
CA GLU A 157 -22.40 21.59 -10.52
C GLU A 157 -22.02 21.74 -12.00
N ASN A 158 -20.73 21.87 -12.31
CA ASN A 158 -20.21 22.00 -13.67
C ASN A 158 -18.85 21.33 -13.74
N HIS A 159 -18.83 20.05 -14.08
CA HIS A 159 -17.65 19.22 -14.05
C HIS A 159 -17.45 18.43 -15.33
N ASP A 160 -16.21 18.18 -15.66
CA ASP A 160 -15.78 17.28 -16.72
C ASP A 160 -15.22 16.00 -16.09
N PHE A 161 -15.79 14.85 -16.37
CA PHE A 161 -15.25 13.57 -15.90
C PHE A 161 -13.91 13.25 -16.56
N LEU A 162 -13.03 12.66 -15.77
CA LEU A 162 -11.80 12.04 -16.26
C LEU A 162 -12.08 10.60 -16.67
N THR A 163 -11.31 10.09 -17.61
CA THR A 163 -11.23 8.64 -17.80
C THR A 163 -10.61 7.97 -16.56
N GLN A 164 -10.88 6.70 -16.35
CA GLN A 164 -10.29 5.95 -15.23
C GLN A 164 -8.76 5.98 -15.28
N GLU A 165 -8.18 5.87 -16.47
CA GLU A 165 -6.72 5.92 -16.65
C GLU A 165 -6.14 7.29 -16.32
N GLU A 166 -6.76 8.39 -16.78
CA GLU A 166 -6.33 9.74 -16.40
C GLU A 166 -6.40 9.99 -14.89
N ALA A 167 -7.49 9.55 -14.25
CA ALA A 167 -7.65 9.67 -12.81
C ALA A 167 -6.58 8.87 -12.06
N LYS A 168 -6.28 7.66 -12.51
CA LYS A 168 -5.23 6.79 -11.96
C LYS A 168 -3.85 7.42 -12.10
N GLN A 169 -3.51 7.92 -13.28
CA GLN A 169 -2.22 8.56 -13.55
C GLN A 169 -2.02 9.80 -12.69
N LEU A 170 -3.02 10.66 -12.58
CA LEU A 170 -2.97 11.82 -11.69
C LEU A 170 -2.81 11.42 -10.23
N PHE A 171 -3.52 10.39 -9.76
CA PHE A 171 -3.42 9.91 -8.39
C PHE A 171 -2.04 9.39 -8.05
N LEU A 172 -1.42 8.62 -8.96
CA LEU A 172 -0.14 7.95 -8.71
C LEU A 172 1.09 8.85 -8.92
N HIS A 173 0.99 9.86 -9.78
CA HIS A 173 2.16 10.61 -10.23
C HIS A 173 2.12 12.11 -9.93
N SER A 174 0.99 12.65 -9.43
CA SER A 174 0.96 14.06 -9.06
C SER A 174 1.84 14.33 -7.83
N MET A 175 2.69 15.33 -7.96
CA MET A 175 3.53 15.80 -6.87
C MET A 175 3.04 17.14 -6.36
N ALA A 176 3.14 17.37 -5.07
CA ALA A 176 2.86 18.70 -4.51
C ALA A 176 3.85 19.72 -5.05
N SER A 177 3.37 20.90 -5.43
CA SER A 177 4.24 22.04 -5.74
C SER A 177 4.94 22.48 -4.45
N GLY A 178 6.26 22.60 -4.51
CA GLY A 178 7.19 22.68 -3.37
C GLY A 178 7.14 23.95 -2.52
N ASP A 179 6.00 24.63 -2.38
CA ASP A 179 5.79 25.70 -1.40
C ASP A 179 4.35 25.62 -0.89
N MET A 180 4.11 24.77 0.10
CA MET A 180 2.87 24.87 0.87
C MET A 180 3.18 25.49 2.23
N ASP A 181 3.09 26.78 2.32
CA ASP A 181 2.66 27.45 3.55
C ASP A 181 1.16 27.12 3.72
N LEU A 182 0.87 26.06 4.47
CA LEU A 182 -0.51 25.78 4.90
C LEU A 182 -0.90 26.82 5.95
N PRO A 183 -2.09 27.43 5.84
CA PRO A 183 -2.58 28.39 6.82
C PRO A 183 -2.85 27.75 8.18
#